data_bfa0e9528284d0d016991b33d8561a1c
#
_entry.id   bfa0e9528284d0d016991b33d8561a1c
#
_cell.length_a   1.000
_cell.length_b   1.000
_cell.length_c   1.000
_cell.angle_alpha   90.00
_cell.angle_beta   90.00
_cell.angle_gamma   90.00
#
_symmetry.space_group_name_H-M   'P 1'
#
loop_
_entity.id
_entity.type
_entity.pdbx_description
1 polymer ?
#
loop_
_entity_poly.entity_id
_entity_poly.type
_entity_poly.pdbx_seq_one_letter_code
_entity_poly.pdbx_strand_id
1 'polypeptide(L)'
;MKKIIYLIAAISLVLSSCTLETSDNGEFDGFWHLERVDTLATGNYLDLSKDRIFWGVQHKLISCASITTTNMYSFRGYYFRFEQTGDSLILHSPYKNNWHQDHGENGGDIPATVVNDSIRSYGINNLREAFYKEKLKGDKMMLRSKMLRLYFTKF
;
A
#
# COMPACT_ATOMS: atom_id res chain seq x y z
N MET A 1 -4.00 -10.76 52.41
CA MET A 1 -3.51 -11.63 51.33
C MET A 1 -4.56 -11.85 50.23
N LYS A 2 -5.80 -12.26 50.53
CA LYS A 2 -6.83 -12.51 49.50
C LYS A 2 -7.14 -11.29 48.61
N LYS A 3 -7.19 -10.07 49.17
CA LYS A 3 -7.46 -8.84 48.37
C LYS A 3 -6.35 -8.49 47.34
N ILE A 4 -5.09 -8.82 47.66
CA ILE A 4 -3.94 -8.61 46.76
C ILE A 4 -4.00 -9.58 45.57
N ILE A 5 -4.43 -10.83 45.81
CA ILE A 5 -4.59 -11.84 44.77
C ILE A 5 -5.68 -11.43 43.75
N TYR A 6 -6.80 -10.88 44.24
CA TYR A 6 -7.85 -10.37 43.34
C TYR A 6 -7.40 -9.14 42.52
N LEU A 7 -6.56 -8.28 43.11
CA LEU A 7 -6.02 -7.12 42.39
C LEU A 7 -5.06 -7.55 41.27
N ILE A 8 -4.18 -8.53 41.54
CA ILE A 8 -3.25 -9.06 40.55
C ILE A 8 -4.01 -9.80 39.43
N ALA A 9 -5.05 -10.58 39.78
CA ALA A 9 -5.89 -11.25 38.79
C ALA A 9 -6.68 -10.27 37.91
N ALA A 10 -7.16 -9.16 38.47
CA ALA A 10 -7.82 -8.11 37.71
C ALA A 10 -6.86 -7.38 36.73
N ILE A 11 -5.63 -7.12 37.14
CA ILE A 11 -4.61 -6.48 36.31
C ILE A 11 -4.17 -7.39 35.17
N SER A 12 -4.04 -8.70 35.38
CA SER A 12 -3.70 -9.66 34.32
C SER A 12 -4.81 -9.83 33.27
N LEU A 13 -6.07 -9.65 33.62
CA LEU A 13 -7.20 -9.68 32.69
C LEU A 13 -7.26 -8.44 31.79
N VAL A 14 -6.78 -7.29 32.25
CA VAL A 14 -6.75 -6.05 31.43
C VAL A 14 -5.61 -6.06 30.42
N LEU A 15 -4.52 -6.78 30.70
CA LEU A 15 -3.34 -6.87 29.80
C LEU A 15 -3.55 -7.86 28.64
N SER A 16 -4.57 -8.75 28.71
CA SER A 16 -4.85 -9.74 27.66
C SER A 16 -5.85 -9.27 26.60
N SER A 17 -6.36 -8.02 26.69
CA SER A 17 -7.47 -7.52 25.86
C SER A 17 -7.04 -6.74 24.61
N CYS A 18 -5.75 -6.53 24.36
CA CYS A 18 -5.29 -5.91 23.13
C CYS A 18 -4.46 -6.90 22.30
N THR A 19 -5.11 -7.75 21.53
CA THR A 19 -4.46 -8.30 20.33
C THR A 19 -4.37 -7.16 19.33
N LEU A 20 -3.22 -6.49 19.28
CA LEU A 20 -2.87 -5.64 18.16
C LEU A 20 -2.85 -6.55 16.92
N GLU A 21 -3.82 -6.38 16.03
CA GLU A 21 -3.76 -7.02 14.73
C GLU A 21 -2.52 -6.49 14.01
N THR A 22 -1.48 -7.31 13.97
CA THR A 22 -0.25 -7.00 13.22
C THR A 22 -0.43 -7.45 11.77
N SER A 23 0.07 -6.66 10.85
CA SER A 23 0.10 -7.03 9.45
C SER A 23 1.13 -8.14 9.21
N ASP A 24 0.76 -9.17 8.42
CA ASP A 24 1.58 -10.37 8.18
C ASP A 24 2.39 -10.30 6.87
N ASN A 25 2.65 -9.09 6.33
CA ASN A 25 3.32 -8.96 5.04
C ASN A 25 4.85 -8.89 5.16
N GLY A 26 5.40 -8.98 6.37
CA GLY A 26 6.83 -8.96 6.63
C GLY A 26 7.47 -7.63 6.21
N GLU A 27 8.61 -7.70 5.51
CA GLU A 27 9.33 -6.50 5.06
C GLU A 27 8.54 -5.64 4.07
N PHE A 28 7.49 -6.19 3.44
CA PHE A 28 6.64 -5.48 2.50
C PHE A 28 5.74 -4.43 3.17
N ASP A 29 5.37 -4.61 4.42
CA ASP A 29 4.60 -3.61 5.18
C ASP A 29 5.36 -2.28 5.29
N GLY A 30 4.65 -1.19 5.21
CA GLY A 30 5.18 0.15 5.42
C GLY A 30 4.83 1.13 4.33
N PHE A 31 5.52 2.26 4.33
CA PHE A 31 5.29 3.38 3.43
C PHE A 31 6.47 3.48 2.46
N TRP A 32 6.20 3.29 1.15
CA TRP A 32 7.20 3.16 0.12
C TRP A 32 7.13 4.33 -0.86
N HIS A 33 8.20 5.10 -0.97
CA HIS A 33 8.35 6.17 -1.95
C HIS A 33 8.77 5.58 -3.31
N LEU A 34 8.01 5.83 -4.36
CA LEU A 34 8.36 5.45 -5.74
C LEU A 34 9.37 6.47 -6.28
N GLU A 35 10.62 6.06 -6.43
CA GLU A 35 11.72 6.96 -6.83
C GLU A 35 12.06 6.90 -8.31
N ARG A 36 11.78 5.75 -8.96
CA ARG A 36 12.13 5.58 -10.38
C ARG A 36 11.27 4.50 -11.03
N VAL A 37 10.97 4.72 -12.31
CA VAL A 37 10.27 3.78 -13.17
C VAL A 37 11.06 3.59 -14.46
N ASP A 38 11.49 2.35 -14.75
CA ASP A 38 12.11 1.99 -16.03
C ASP A 38 11.07 1.35 -16.94
N THR A 39 11.06 1.74 -18.23
CA THR A 39 10.27 1.09 -19.28
C THR A 39 11.13 0.00 -19.92
N LEU A 40 10.74 -1.28 -19.72
CA LEU A 40 11.55 -2.43 -20.14
C LEU A 40 11.74 -2.54 -21.65
N ALA A 41 10.74 -2.14 -22.43
CA ALA A 41 10.79 -2.24 -23.89
C ALA A 41 11.79 -1.26 -24.54
N THR A 42 11.99 -0.07 -23.95
CA THR A 42 12.81 1.00 -24.53
C THR A 42 14.10 1.24 -23.77
N GLY A 43 14.19 0.78 -22.53
CA GLY A 43 15.28 1.10 -21.61
C GLY A 43 15.23 2.53 -21.06
N ASN A 44 14.21 3.32 -21.43
CA ASN A 44 14.01 4.66 -20.89
C ASN A 44 13.61 4.59 -19.41
N TYR A 45 13.93 5.63 -18.67
CA TYR A 45 13.51 5.72 -17.27
C TYR A 45 12.92 7.11 -16.96
N LEU A 46 12.08 7.12 -15.94
CA LEU A 46 11.51 8.31 -15.32
C LEU A 46 12.06 8.41 -13.90
N ASP A 47 12.74 9.52 -13.61
CA ASP A 47 13.21 9.86 -12.26
C ASP A 47 12.07 10.55 -11.51
N LEU A 48 11.60 9.92 -10.44
CA LEU A 48 10.52 10.37 -9.56
C LEU A 48 11.02 10.69 -8.14
N SER A 49 12.33 10.74 -7.94
CA SER A 49 12.94 10.92 -6.61
C SER A 49 12.55 12.24 -5.92
N LYS A 50 12.08 13.23 -6.70
CA LYS A 50 11.57 14.52 -6.20
C LYS A 50 10.04 14.56 -6.14
N ASP A 51 9.37 13.59 -6.73
CA ASP A 51 7.92 13.47 -6.71
C ASP A 51 7.48 12.76 -5.44
N ARG A 52 6.29 13.11 -4.98
CA ARG A 52 5.75 12.56 -3.73
C ARG A 52 4.72 11.48 -4.03
N ILE A 53 5.19 10.37 -4.64
CA ILE A 53 4.36 9.22 -5.03
C ILE A 53 4.66 8.07 -4.07
N PHE A 54 3.63 7.58 -3.39
CA PHE A 54 3.79 6.59 -2.34
C PHE A 54 2.85 5.40 -2.49
N TRP A 55 3.34 4.24 -2.06
CA TRP A 55 2.56 3.05 -1.79
C TRP A 55 2.61 2.77 -0.28
N GLY A 56 1.46 2.86 0.39
CA GLY A 56 1.31 2.46 1.79
C GLY A 56 0.77 1.03 1.85
N VAL A 57 1.53 0.11 2.41
CA VAL A 57 1.19 -1.32 2.51
C VAL A 57 0.83 -1.66 3.93
N GLN A 58 -0.38 -2.16 4.15
CA GLN A 58 -0.84 -2.62 5.45
C GLN A 58 -1.95 -3.68 5.29
N HIS A 59 -1.90 -4.74 6.08
CA HIS A 59 -2.83 -5.87 5.98
C HIS A 59 -2.89 -6.44 4.56
N LYS A 60 -4.04 -6.39 3.91
CA LYS A 60 -4.24 -6.87 2.53
C LYS A 60 -4.55 -5.72 1.56
N LEU A 61 -4.11 -4.52 1.90
CA LEU A 61 -4.33 -3.31 1.10
C LEU A 61 -3.02 -2.60 0.78
N ILE A 62 -2.97 -2.07 -0.43
CA ILE A 62 -1.99 -1.08 -0.85
C ILE A 62 -2.74 0.22 -1.15
N SER A 63 -2.34 1.29 -0.49
CA SER A 63 -2.80 2.64 -0.77
C SER A 63 -1.77 3.33 -1.67
N CYS A 64 -2.14 3.66 -2.90
CA CYS A 64 -1.32 4.42 -3.84
C CYS A 64 -1.78 5.87 -3.84
N ALA A 65 -0.89 6.80 -3.56
CA ALA A 65 -1.21 8.22 -3.50
C ALA A 65 -0.06 9.09 -4.02
N SER A 66 -0.44 10.23 -4.60
CA SER A 66 0.49 11.31 -4.97
C SER A 66 0.15 12.56 -4.16
N ILE A 67 1.15 13.11 -3.48
CA ILE A 67 1.01 14.32 -2.68
C ILE A 67 1.49 15.50 -3.52
N THR A 68 0.62 16.04 -4.37
CA THR A 68 0.97 17.11 -5.30
C THR A 68 0.80 18.52 -4.72
N THR A 69 0.11 18.66 -3.59
CA THR A 69 -0.18 19.97 -2.98
C THR A 69 0.02 19.96 -1.48
N THR A 70 0.24 21.15 -0.90
CA THR A 70 0.28 21.37 0.56
C THR A 70 -1.07 21.17 1.25
N ASN A 71 -2.11 20.88 0.48
CA ASN A 71 -3.46 20.71 1.00
C ASN A 71 -3.70 19.23 1.33
N MET A 72 -3.79 18.91 2.63
CA MET A 72 -4.04 17.53 3.12
C MET A 72 -5.32 16.89 2.56
N TYR A 73 -6.25 17.68 2.04
CA TYR A 73 -7.49 17.17 1.43
C TYR A 73 -7.32 16.62 0.01
N SER A 74 -6.15 16.76 -0.63
CA SER A 74 -5.89 16.23 -1.98
C SER A 74 -5.27 14.83 -1.99
N PHE A 75 -5.17 14.18 -0.87
CA PHE A 75 -4.63 12.82 -0.71
C PHE A 75 -5.61 11.75 -1.21
N ARG A 76 -6.16 11.96 -2.42
CA ARG A 76 -7.10 11.03 -3.03
C ARG A 76 -6.36 10.17 -4.03
N GLY A 77 -5.99 8.97 -3.59
CA GLY A 77 -5.36 7.96 -4.44
C GLY A 77 -6.30 6.79 -4.71
N TYR A 78 -5.68 5.65 -4.91
CA TYR A 78 -6.36 4.38 -5.17
C TYR A 78 -5.93 3.36 -4.13
N TYR A 79 -6.85 2.48 -3.77
CA TYR A 79 -6.59 1.28 -2.98
C TYR A 79 -6.59 0.07 -3.89
N PHE A 80 -5.67 -0.85 -3.64
CA PHE A 80 -5.61 -2.16 -4.29
C PHE A 80 -5.62 -3.24 -3.20
N ARG A 81 -6.37 -4.30 -3.44
CA ARG A 81 -6.11 -5.55 -2.73
C ARG A 81 -4.90 -6.23 -3.36
N PHE A 82 -4.23 -7.08 -2.61
CA PHE A 82 -3.11 -7.83 -3.15
C PHE A 82 -3.02 -9.24 -2.61
N GLU A 83 -2.39 -10.09 -3.41
CA GLU A 83 -1.92 -11.42 -3.06
C GLU A 83 -0.41 -11.43 -3.22
N GLN A 84 0.31 -12.10 -2.33
CA GLN A 84 1.76 -12.28 -2.47
C GLN A 84 2.19 -13.71 -2.16
N THR A 85 3.23 -14.14 -2.88
CA THR A 85 4.03 -15.33 -2.59
C THR A 85 5.46 -14.92 -2.32
N GLY A 86 6.42 -15.86 -2.21
CA GLY A 86 7.82 -15.54 -1.96
C GLY A 86 8.35 -14.41 -2.84
N ASP A 87 8.21 -14.54 -4.14
CA ASP A 87 8.76 -13.62 -5.15
C ASP A 87 7.72 -12.92 -6.03
N SER A 88 6.43 -13.17 -5.81
CA SER A 88 5.33 -12.59 -6.61
C SER A 88 4.44 -11.68 -5.77
N LEU A 89 3.99 -10.60 -6.40
CA LEU A 89 2.98 -9.67 -5.88
C LEU A 89 1.92 -9.45 -6.97
N ILE A 90 0.66 -9.66 -6.67
CA ILE A 90 -0.44 -9.45 -7.60
C ILE A 90 -1.39 -8.42 -6.99
N LEU A 91 -1.51 -7.27 -7.65
CA LEU A 91 -2.50 -6.25 -7.31
C LEU A 91 -3.80 -6.53 -8.04
N HIS A 92 -4.92 -6.33 -7.36
CA HIS A 92 -6.26 -6.50 -7.95
C HIS A 92 -7.29 -5.64 -7.24
N SER A 93 -8.52 -5.63 -7.77
CA SER A 93 -9.67 -4.93 -7.20
C SER A 93 -9.34 -3.48 -6.81
N PRO A 94 -8.95 -2.62 -7.77
CA PRO A 94 -8.67 -1.22 -7.47
C PRO A 94 -9.94 -0.45 -7.12
N TYR A 95 -9.80 0.44 -6.12
CA TYR A 95 -10.84 1.37 -5.71
C TYR A 95 -10.25 2.78 -5.65
N LYS A 96 -10.96 3.74 -6.18
CA LYS A 96 -10.67 5.17 -5.97
C LYS A 96 -11.09 5.54 -4.55
N ASN A 97 -10.18 6.17 -3.81
CA ASN A 97 -10.49 6.69 -2.49
C ASN A 97 -11.58 7.78 -2.58
N ASN A 98 -12.69 7.55 -1.92
CA ASN A 98 -13.79 8.50 -1.78
C ASN A 98 -14.16 8.71 -0.30
N TRP A 99 -13.12 8.90 0.55
CA TRP A 99 -13.19 9.19 1.97
C TRP A 99 -13.77 8.09 2.85
N HIS A 100 -13.96 6.88 2.36
CA HIS A 100 -14.63 5.78 3.09
C HIS A 100 -15.98 6.19 3.69
N GLN A 101 -16.57 7.26 3.17
CA GLN A 101 -17.83 7.80 3.70
C GLN A 101 -18.99 7.16 2.99
N ASP A 102 -19.95 6.75 3.79
CA ASP A 102 -21.22 6.25 3.30
C ASP A 102 -22.15 7.44 3.04
N HIS A 103 -22.28 7.83 1.78
CA HIS A 103 -23.15 8.93 1.33
C HIS A 103 -24.37 8.39 0.57
N GLY A 104 -25.06 7.40 1.12
CA GLY A 104 -26.19 6.76 0.46
C GLY A 104 -25.76 6.02 -0.81
N GLU A 105 -26.51 6.15 -1.90
CA GLU A 105 -26.24 5.46 -3.17
C GLU A 105 -24.88 5.82 -3.81
N ASN A 106 -24.27 6.93 -3.43
CA ASN A 106 -23.01 7.43 -3.96
C ASN A 106 -21.85 7.36 -2.95
N GLY A 107 -22.05 6.67 -1.84
CA GLY A 107 -21.09 6.60 -0.75
C GLY A 107 -20.00 5.58 -0.96
N GLY A 108 -18.94 5.70 -0.14
CA GLY A 108 -17.82 4.77 -0.08
C GLY A 108 -16.83 4.90 -1.22
N ASP A 109 -15.83 4.03 -1.21
CA ASP A 109 -14.80 3.97 -2.24
C ASP A 109 -15.36 3.42 -3.55
N ILE A 110 -14.94 4.01 -4.66
CA ILE A 110 -15.51 3.74 -5.99
C ILE A 110 -14.65 2.69 -6.71
N PRO A 111 -15.22 1.52 -7.12
CA PRO A 111 -14.48 0.55 -7.91
C PRO A 111 -13.95 1.17 -9.20
N ALA A 112 -12.65 0.98 -9.48
CA ALA A 112 -12.07 1.40 -10.74
C ALA A 112 -12.26 0.29 -11.78
N THR A 113 -12.89 0.62 -12.89
CA THR A 113 -13.18 -0.30 -14.01
C THR A 113 -12.23 -0.13 -15.19
N VAL A 114 -11.45 0.95 -15.19
CA VAL A 114 -10.45 1.26 -16.22
C VAL A 114 -9.17 1.79 -15.59
N VAL A 115 -8.04 1.54 -16.24
CA VAL A 115 -6.75 2.14 -15.85
C VAL A 115 -6.69 3.53 -16.47
N ASN A 116 -6.62 4.55 -15.64
CA ASN A 116 -6.45 5.94 -16.01
C ASN A 116 -5.01 6.43 -15.75
N ASP A 117 -4.72 7.69 -16.09
CA ASP A 117 -3.38 8.24 -15.93
C ASP A 117 -2.93 8.34 -14.46
N SER A 118 -3.87 8.53 -13.52
CA SER A 118 -3.54 8.49 -12.09
C SER A 118 -3.07 7.12 -11.65
N ILE A 119 -3.71 6.04 -12.10
CA ILE A 119 -3.27 4.66 -11.80
C ILE A 119 -1.92 4.39 -12.46
N ARG A 120 -1.72 4.85 -13.71
CA ARG A 120 -0.44 4.71 -14.41
C ARG A 120 0.70 5.45 -13.73
N SER A 121 0.43 6.62 -13.15
CA SER A 121 1.46 7.39 -12.43
C SER A 121 2.02 6.65 -11.21
N TYR A 122 1.29 5.66 -10.68
CA TYR A 122 1.78 4.77 -9.62
C TYR A 122 2.58 3.59 -10.14
N GLY A 123 2.83 3.48 -11.46
CA GLY A 123 3.52 2.36 -12.09
C GLY A 123 2.63 1.13 -12.35
N ILE A 124 1.30 1.31 -12.38
CA ILE A 124 0.31 0.24 -12.54
C ILE A 124 -0.39 0.40 -13.87
N ASN A 125 -0.33 -0.61 -14.74
CA ASN A 125 -0.86 -0.56 -16.11
C ASN A 125 -2.09 -1.43 -16.34
N ASN A 126 -2.45 -2.29 -15.39
CA ASN A 126 -3.60 -3.18 -15.47
C ASN A 126 -4.42 -3.14 -14.18
N LEU A 127 -5.73 -3.38 -14.26
CA LEU A 127 -6.59 -3.51 -13.07
C LEU A 127 -6.21 -4.72 -12.21
N ARG A 128 -5.65 -5.75 -12.83
CA ARG A 128 -4.93 -6.84 -12.19
C ARG A 128 -3.50 -6.83 -12.72
N GLU A 129 -2.56 -6.35 -11.91
CA GLU A 129 -1.14 -6.22 -12.28
C GLU A 129 -0.31 -7.20 -11.47
N ALA A 130 0.52 -7.97 -12.17
CA ALA A 130 1.45 -8.91 -11.56
C ALA A 130 2.87 -8.36 -11.59
N PHE A 131 3.53 -8.41 -10.44
CA PHE A 131 4.93 -8.05 -10.28
C PHE A 131 5.75 -9.22 -9.75
N TYR A 132 6.97 -9.32 -10.23
CA TYR A 132 8.03 -10.10 -9.63
C TYR A 132 8.81 -9.22 -8.65
N LYS A 133 9.04 -9.69 -7.43
CA LYS A 133 9.82 -9.00 -6.40
C LYS A 133 11.30 -9.26 -6.65
N GLU A 134 11.97 -8.40 -7.45
CA GLU A 134 13.42 -8.53 -7.74
C GLU A 134 14.26 -8.22 -6.50
N LYS A 135 13.74 -7.35 -5.62
CA LYS A 135 14.33 -7.03 -4.33
C LYS A 135 13.24 -6.61 -3.35
N LEU A 136 13.32 -7.11 -2.14
CA LEU A 136 12.56 -6.64 -0.99
C LEU A 136 13.42 -6.91 0.24
N LYS A 137 14.18 -5.91 0.66
CA LYS A 137 15.07 -6.04 1.81
C LYS A 137 15.37 -4.68 2.44
N GLY A 138 15.10 -4.57 3.74
CA GLY A 138 15.32 -3.36 4.52
C GLY A 138 14.49 -2.20 3.98
N ASP A 139 15.17 -1.13 3.56
CA ASP A 139 14.56 0.09 3.02
C ASP A 139 14.41 0.10 1.49
N LYS A 140 14.73 -0.99 0.78
CA LYS A 140 14.72 -1.03 -0.69
C LYS A 140 13.80 -2.12 -1.22
N MET A 141 12.94 -1.72 -2.17
CA MET A 141 12.07 -2.62 -2.92
C MET A 141 12.23 -2.37 -4.42
N MET A 142 12.33 -3.46 -5.17
CA MET A 142 12.30 -3.47 -6.64
C MET A 142 11.23 -4.43 -7.12
N LEU A 143 10.30 -3.91 -7.90
CA LEU A 143 9.21 -4.69 -8.49
C LEU A 143 9.31 -4.63 -10.00
N ARG A 144 9.16 -5.77 -10.67
CA ARG A 144 9.15 -5.85 -12.13
C ARG A 144 7.83 -6.43 -12.62
N SER A 145 7.10 -5.64 -13.40
CA SER A 145 5.95 -6.10 -14.16
C SER A 145 6.35 -6.56 -15.57
N LYS A 146 5.38 -6.87 -16.41
CA LYS A 146 5.62 -7.17 -17.84
C LYS A 146 6.21 -5.97 -18.60
N MET A 147 5.90 -4.75 -18.20
CA MET A 147 6.24 -3.52 -18.92
C MET A 147 7.23 -2.64 -18.20
N LEU A 148 7.21 -2.63 -16.88
CA LEU A 148 7.94 -1.67 -16.05
C LEU A 148 8.78 -2.38 -14.98
N ARG A 149 9.84 -1.68 -14.55
CA ARG A 149 10.55 -1.95 -13.32
C ARG A 149 10.43 -0.72 -12.40
N LEU A 150 9.96 -0.93 -11.19
CA LEU A 150 9.69 0.08 -10.20
C LEU A 150 10.72 0.00 -9.08
N TYR A 151 11.22 1.17 -8.65
CA TYR A 151 12.21 1.27 -7.58
C TYR A 151 11.63 2.10 -6.44
N PHE A 152 11.68 1.54 -5.25
CA PHE A 152 11.14 2.17 -4.06
C PHE A 152 12.17 2.24 -2.94
N THR A 153 12.04 3.30 -2.15
CA THR A 153 12.70 3.42 -0.85
C THR A 153 11.66 3.51 0.25
N LYS A 154 11.86 2.80 1.34
CA LYS A 154 10.98 2.86 2.51
C LYS A 154 11.15 4.21 3.19
N PHE A 155 10.02 4.82 3.53
CA PHE A 155 9.97 6.12 4.20
C PHE A 155 9.89 5.96 5.71
#